data_90fa30804c96f2edc86df8b4246dfde5
#
_entry.id   90fa30804c96f2edc86df8b4246dfde5
#
_cell.length_a   1.000
_cell.length_b   1.000
_cell.length_c   1.000
_cell.angle_alpha   90.00
_cell.angle_beta   90.00
_cell.angle_gamma   90.00
#
_symmetry.space_group_name_H-M   'P 1'
#
loop_
_entity.id
_entity.type
_entity.pdbx_description
1 polymer ?
#
loop_
_entity_poly.entity_id
_entity_poly.type
_entity_poly.pdbx_seq_one_letter_code
_entity_poly.pdbx_strand_id
1 'polypeptide(L)'
;SVILNMEKVRHFNFITDQIPFRDKMDKAIFRLDINYKPHRIRFVEQYFDHPMCDVGIISALPEFPKEWSKGKITLFEHLVYKFILTLEGIDVSTSLKWVMSTNSVAVMPRPTYETWFMEGTLIPNYHYIEIKSDYSDLPQRLQYYIDHPEEAEAIARHAHEYISQFRDKKRERLISLLVMQKYFRCTGQLP
;
A
#
# COMPACT_ATOMS: atom_id res chain seq x y z
N SER A 1 6.82 -2.35 23.12
CA SER A 1 7.31 -1.36 22.12
C SER A 1 6.31 -0.22 22.03
N VAL A 2 6.78 0.98 21.75
CA VAL A 2 5.96 2.18 21.56
C VAL A 2 6.19 2.69 20.13
N ILE A 3 5.10 2.89 19.40
CA ILE A 3 5.14 3.44 18.06
C ILE A 3 5.04 4.97 18.17
N LEU A 4 5.97 5.69 17.55
CA LEU A 4 6.00 7.14 17.50
C LEU A 4 5.84 7.65 16.08
N ASN A 5 5.09 8.74 15.91
CA ASN A 5 4.91 9.40 14.62
C ASN A 5 6.09 10.33 14.32
N MET A 6 7.22 9.75 13.97
CA MET A 6 8.48 10.50 13.79
C MET A 6 8.67 11.03 12.36
N GLU A 7 8.19 10.32 11.35
CA GLU A 7 8.40 10.70 9.96
C GLU A 7 7.08 10.95 9.21
N LYS A 8 6.71 12.24 9.09
CA LYS A 8 5.45 12.66 8.47
C LYS A 8 5.58 12.92 6.97
N VAL A 9 6.77 13.30 6.50
CA VAL A 9 6.98 13.72 5.11
C VAL A 9 6.92 12.55 4.15
N ARG A 10 7.47 11.39 4.55
CA ARG A 10 7.53 10.20 3.70
C ARG A 10 6.26 9.36 3.75
N HIS A 11 5.60 9.28 4.91
CA HIS A 11 4.58 8.26 5.15
C HIS A 11 3.13 8.72 5.04
N PHE A 12 2.84 10.01 5.20
CA PHE A 12 1.46 10.53 5.21
C PHE A 12 1.21 11.51 4.05
N ASN A 13 1.67 11.13 2.85
CA ASN A 13 1.36 11.83 1.62
C ASN A 13 0.07 11.27 1.05
N PHE A 14 -1.00 12.02 1.17
CA PHE A 14 -2.28 11.69 0.56
C PHE A 14 -2.44 12.48 -0.74
N ILE A 15 -2.94 11.83 -1.76
CA ILE A 15 -3.18 12.43 -3.07
C ILE A 15 -4.67 12.49 -3.37
N THR A 16 -5.05 13.43 -4.23
CA THR A 16 -6.40 13.51 -4.75
C THR A 16 -6.43 12.87 -6.13
N ASP A 17 -7.22 11.82 -6.25
CA ASP A 17 -7.42 11.09 -7.50
C ASP A 17 -8.78 11.47 -8.09
N GLN A 18 -8.78 12.00 -9.31
CA GLN A 18 -9.99 12.41 -10.02
C GLN A 18 -10.48 11.37 -11.02
N ILE A 19 -9.72 10.28 -11.24
CA ILE A 19 -10.10 9.24 -12.20
C ILE A 19 -11.04 8.26 -11.49
N PRO A 20 -12.30 8.12 -11.93
CA PRO A 20 -13.20 7.11 -11.38
C PRO A 20 -12.62 5.71 -11.52
N PHE A 21 -12.89 4.82 -10.57
CA PHE A 21 -12.40 3.43 -10.61
C PHE A 21 -12.75 2.74 -11.94
N ARG A 22 -13.95 2.94 -12.43
CA ARG A 22 -14.45 2.29 -13.66
C ARG A 22 -13.72 2.74 -14.92
N ASP A 23 -13.15 3.95 -14.92
CA ASP A 23 -12.42 4.51 -16.07
C ASP A 23 -10.95 4.11 -16.09
N LYS A 24 -10.49 3.40 -15.05
CA LYS A 24 -9.12 2.89 -14.95
C LYS A 24 -8.95 1.57 -15.71
N MET A 25 -7.71 1.26 -16.07
CA MET A 25 -7.34 0.01 -16.73
C MET A 25 -7.60 -1.20 -15.81
N ASP A 26 -8.13 -2.28 -16.36
CA ASP A 26 -8.37 -3.56 -15.69
C ASP A 26 -7.06 -4.33 -15.41
N LYS A 27 -6.11 -3.63 -14.78
CA LYS A 27 -4.78 -4.16 -14.47
C LYS A 27 -4.32 -3.80 -13.07
N ALA A 28 -3.44 -4.64 -12.55
CA ALA A 28 -2.66 -4.35 -11.36
C ALA A 28 -1.27 -3.84 -11.74
N ILE A 29 -0.77 -2.81 -11.02
CA ILE A 29 0.59 -2.31 -11.20
C ILE A 29 1.47 -2.65 -10.00
N PHE A 30 2.70 -3.08 -10.28
CA PHE A 30 3.80 -3.17 -9.32
C PHE A 30 5.01 -2.43 -9.88
N ARG A 31 5.44 -1.35 -9.22
CA ARG A 31 6.60 -0.54 -9.61
C ARG A 31 7.37 -0.13 -8.37
N LEU A 32 8.12 -1.06 -7.80
CA LEU A 32 8.90 -0.88 -6.57
C LEU A 32 10.26 -1.55 -6.73
N ASP A 33 11.19 -1.23 -5.82
CA ASP A 33 12.41 -2.01 -5.69
C ASP A 33 12.13 -3.36 -5.02
N ILE A 34 12.76 -4.42 -5.53
CA ILE A 34 12.66 -5.75 -4.90
C ILE A 34 13.52 -5.85 -3.64
N ASN A 35 14.55 -4.99 -3.50
CA ASN A 35 15.43 -4.93 -2.31
C ASN A 35 15.95 -6.32 -1.87
N TYR A 36 16.21 -7.23 -2.81
CA TYR A 36 16.60 -8.63 -2.56
C TYR A 36 15.64 -9.37 -1.60
N LYS A 37 14.36 -8.95 -1.53
CA LYS A 37 13.35 -9.63 -0.70
C LYS A 37 12.77 -10.82 -1.44
N PRO A 38 12.91 -12.04 -0.90
CA PRO A 38 12.49 -13.26 -1.60
C PRO A 38 11.02 -13.25 -2.06
N HIS A 39 10.14 -12.68 -1.24
CA HIS A 39 8.73 -12.59 -1.58
C HIS A 39 8.46 -11.62 -2.75
N ARG A 40 9.21 -10.50 -2.87
CA ARG A 40 9.08 -9.57 -4.00
C ARG A 40 9.69 -10.15 -5.27
N ILE A 41 10.83 -10.85 -5.16
CA ILE A 41 11.45 -11.55 -6.28
C ILE A 41 10.45 -12.57 -6.83
N ARG A 42 9.91 -13.45 -5.96
CA ARG A 42 8.88 -14.43 -6.33
C ARG A 42 7.69 -13.77 -7.02
N PHE A 43 7.23 -12.63 -6.53
CA PHE A 43 6.13 -11.90 -7.13
C PHE A 43 6.46 -11.47 -8.57
N VAL A 44 7.64 -10.90 -8.79
CA VAL A 44 8.08 -10.49 -10.13
C VAL A 44 8.21 -11.70 -11.05
N GLU A 45 8.83 -12.80 -10.60
CA GLU A 45 8.96 -14.05 -11.36
C GLU A 45 7.60 -14.61 -11.81
N GLN A 46 6.58 -14.54 -10.94
CA GLN A 46 5.26 -15.09 -11.23
C GLN A 46 4.43 -14.21 -12.17
N TYR A 47 4.60 -12.88 -12.11
CA TYR A 47 3.64 -11.95 -12.70
C TYR A 47 4.24 -10.94 -13.68
N PHE A 48 5.53 -11.00 -14.00
CA PHE A 48 6.17 -10.06 -14.91
C PHE A 48 5.50 -10.02 -16.29
N ASP A 49 5.19 -11.19 -16.86
CA ASP A 49 4.56 -11.33 -18.17
C ASP A 49 3.04 -11.59 -18.09
N HIS A 50 2.44 -11.45 -16.91
CA HIS A 50 1.01 -11.76 -16.75
C HIS A 50 0.14 -10.64 -17.35
N PRO A 51 -0.86 -10.96 -18.22
CA PRO A 51 -1.62 -9.96 -18.97
C PRO A 51 -2.41 -8.97 -18.10
N MET A 52 -2.82 -9.40 -16.90
CA MET A 52 -3.54 -8.54 -15.95
C MET A 52 -2.61 -7.70 -15.06
N CYS A 53 -1.28 -7.79 -15.25
CA CYS A 53 -0.32 -7.13 -14.39
C CYS A 53 0.68 -6.30 -15.20
N ASP A 54 0.97 -5.09 -14.77
CA ASP A 54 2.13 -4.32 -15.21
C ASP A 54 3.17 -4.36 -14.09
N VAL A 55 4.03 -5.37 -14.16
CA VAL A 55 5.06 -5.60 -13.16
C VAL A 55 6.40 -5.10 -13.67
N GLY A 56 7.13 -4.40 -12.82
CA GLY A 56 8.49 -3.96 -13.11
C GLY A 56 9.19 -3.48 -11.86
N ILE A 57 10.51 -3.61 -11.83
CA ILE A 57 11.36 -3.06 -10.77
C ILE A 57 11.89 -1.69 -11.17
N ILE A 58 12.17 -0.86 -10.15
CA ILE A 58 12.64 0.51 -10.38
C ILE A 58 14.11 0.52 -10.81
N SER A 59 14.94 -0.26 -10.13
CA SER A 59 16.40 -0.27 -10.33
C SER A 59 16.83 -1.55 -11.03
N ALA A 60 17.65 -1.42 -12.06
CA ALA A 60 18.31 -2.58 -12.66
C ALA A 60 19.26 -3.21 -11.66
N LEU A 61 19.18 -4.50 -11.50
CA LEU A 61 20.05 -5.31 -10.63
C LEU A 61 20.76 -6.34 -11.50
N PRO A 62 22.10 -6.45 -11.44
CA PRO A 62 22.89 -7.29 -12.35
C PRO A 62 22.51 -8.77 -12.34
N GLU A 63 21.98 -9.26 -11.21
CA GLU A 63 21.62 -10.66 -11.00
C GLU A 63 20.27 -11.05 -11.58
N PHE A 64 19.46 -10.06 -12.03
CA PHE A 64 18.11 -10.28 -12.55
C PHE A 64 17.99 -9.86 -14.01
N PRO A 65 17.00 -10.40 -14.73
CA PRO A 65 16.75 -10.02 -16.12
C PRO A 65 16.61 -8.51 -16.29
N LYS A 66 17.31 -7.95 -17.29
CA LYS A 66 17.32 -6.49 -17.54
C LYS A 66 15.92 -5.95 -17.86
N GLU A 67 15.09 -6.76 -18.49
CA GLU A 67 13.72 -6.45 -18.87
C GLU A 67 12.80 -6.22 -17.64
N TRP A 68 13.15 -6.73 -16.47
CA TRP A 68 12.42 -6.44 -15.25
C TRP A 68 12.50 -4.97 -14.85
N SER A 69 13.60 -4.30 -15.24
CA SER A 69 13.79 -2.88 -14.94
C SER A 69 13.00 -2.02 -15.92
N LYS A 70 11.87 -1.50 -15.45
CA LYS A 70 11.01 -0.58 -16.20
C LYS A 70 11.16 0.88 -15.74
N GLY A 71 12.06 1.14 -14.78
CA GLY A 71 12.30 2.47 -14.23
C GLY A 71 11.22 2.98 -13.31
N LYS A 72 11.42 4.20 -12.83
CA LYS A 72 10.45 4.90 -11.95
C LYS A 72 9.33 5.50 -12.78
N ILE A 73 8.13 5.46 -12.20
CA ILE A 73 6.98 6.23 -12.68
C ILE A 73 6.48 7.11 -11.53
N THR A 74 5.77 8.17 -11.87
CA THR A 74 5.17 9.08 -10.89
C THR A 74 3.98 8.44 -10.17
N LEU A 75 3.58 9.02 -9.05
CA LEU A 75 2.36 8.59 -8.37
C LEU A 75 1.14 8.71 -9.29
N PHE A 76 1.09 9.76 -10.12
CA PHE A 76 -0.02 10.00 -11.05
C PHE A 76 -0.09 8.95 -12.17
N GLU A 77 1.04 8.43 -12.63
CA GLU A 77 1.06 7.34 -13.61
C GLU A 77 0.53 6.02 -13.04
N HIS A 78 0.55 5.84 -11.72
CA HIS A 78 -0.12 4.69 -11.09
C HIS A 78 -1.65 4.82 -11.12
N LEU A 79 -2.21 6.04 -11.17
CA LEU A 79 -3.65 6.26 -11.03
C LEU A 79 -4.48 5.75 -12.19
N VAL A 80 -3.87 5.42 -13.32
CA VAL A 80 -4.57 4.83 -14.47
C VAL A 80 -4.91 3.34 -14.28
N TYR A 81 -4.38 2.70 -13.24
CA TYR A 81 -4.60 1.30 -12.92
C TYR A 81 -5.68 1.12 -11.85
N LYS A 82 -6.57 0.14 -12.00
CA LYS A 82 -7.58 -0.20 -10.99
C LYS A 82 -6.95 -0.70 -9.68
N PHE A 83 -5.87 -1.45 -9.78
CA PHE A 83 -5.26 -2.12 -8.65
C PHE A 83 -3.79 -1.74 -8.50
N ILE A 84 -3.35 -1.48 -7.29
CA ILE A 84 -1.96 -1.14 -6.98
C ILE A 84 -1.43 -2.12 -5.94
N LEU A 85 -0.38 -2.87 -6.31
CA LEU A 85 0.27 -3.82 -5.42
C LEU A 85 1.08 -3.08 -4.36
N THR A 86 0.75 -3.31 -3.10
CA THR A 86 1.40 -2.66 -1.95
C THR A 86 2.12 -3.68 -1.08
N LEU A 87 3.08 -4.41 -1.70
CA LEU A 87 3.82 -5.46 -1.02
C LEU A 87 4.81 -4.88 0.01
N GLU A 88 4.86 -5.48 1.19
CA GLU A 88 5.83 -5.13 2.24
C GLU A 88 7.27 -5.20 1.73
N GLY A 89 8.13 -4.38 2.31
CA GLY A 89 9.55 -4.32 1.97
C GLY A 89 10.43 -4.86 3.09
N ILE A 90 11.27 -3.98 3.66
CA ILE A 90 12.01 -4.25 4.90
C ILE A 90 11.04 -4.27 6.08
N ASP A 91 10.05 -3.40 6.01
CA ASP A 91 8.92 -3.24 6.91
C ASP A 91 7.63 -3.05 6.08
N VAL A 92 6.71 -2.23 6.54
CA VAL A 92 5.46 -1.91 5.85
C VAL A 92 5.67 -1.36 4.45
N SER A 93 4.68 -1.53 3.59
CA SER A 93 4.66 -0.84 2.30
C SER A 93 4.38 0.66 2.50
N THR A 94 5.36 1.51 2.17
CA THR A 94 5.17 2.97 2.24
C THR A 94 4.12 3.48 1.26
N SER A 95 3.88 2.76 0.17
CA SER A 95 2.87 3.12 -0.83
C SER A 95 1.44 2.91 -0.34
N LEU A 96 1.19 2.02 0.60
CA LEU A 96 -0.16 1.72 1.08
C LEU A 96 -0.96 2.98 1.45
N LYS A 97 -0.34 3.91 2.16
CA LYS A 97 -1.00 5.11 2.69
C LYS A 97 -1.51 6.04 1.59
N TRP A 98 -0.69 6.29 0.55
CA TRP A 98 -1.14 7.11 -0.56
C TRP A 98 -2.09 6.35 -1.50
N VAL A 99 -1.90 5.03 -1.69
CA VAL A 99 -2.83 4.21 -2.48
C VAL A 99 -4.23 4.24 -1.87
N MET A 100 -4.35 4.09 -0.56
CA MET A 100 -5.63 4.17 0.15
C MET A 100 -6.29 5.57 0.07
N SER A 101 -5.61 6.59 -0.46
CA SER A 101 -6.19 7.92 -0.71
C SER A 101 -6.69 8.10 -2.14
N THR A 102 -6.56 7.08 -2.99
CA THR A 102 -6.92 7.10 -4.41
C THR A 102 -8.20 6.32 -4.67
N ASN A 103 -8.73 6.45 -5.89
CA ASN A 103 -9.82 5.62 -6.36
C ASN A 103 -9.34 4.24 -6.88
N SER A 104 -8.03 3.96 -6.86
CA SER A 104 -7.49 2.63 -7.09
C SER A 104 -7.53 1.83 -5.79
N VAL A 105 -7.58 0.51 -5.89
CA VAL A 105 -7.63 -0.35 -4.71
C VAL A 105 -6.26 -0.96 -4.42
N ALA A 106 -5.84 -0.88 -3.16
CA ALA A 106 -4.64 -1.56 -2.69
C ALA A 106 -4.85 -3.08 -2.71
N VAL A 107 -3.85 -3.81 -3.24
CA VAL A 107 -3.85 -5.27 -3.28
C VAL A 107 -2.58 -5.77 -2.59
N MET A 108 -2.73 -6.60 -1.57
CA MET A 108 -1.60 -7.10 -0.78
C MET A 108 -1.97 -8.34 0.04
N PRO A 109 -1.01 -9.16 0.44
CA PRO A 109 -1.19 -10.10 1.54
C PRO A 109 -1.50 -9.36 2.85
N ARG A 110 -1.99 -10.10 3.83
CA ARG A 110 -2.22 -9.54 5.17
C ARG A 110 -0.95 -8.89 5.71
N PRO A 111 -1.02 -7.62 6.21
CA PRO A 111 0.14 -6.94 6.78
C PRO A 111 0.73 -7.70 7.96
N THR A 112 2.06 -7.76 8.03
CA THR A 112 2.81 -8.41 9.11
C THR A 112 3.53 -7.42 10.02
N TYR A 113 3.75 -6.21 9.54
CA TYR A 113 4.35 -5.10 10.27
C TYR A 113 3.31 -4.03 10.59
N GLU A 114 3.58 -3.26 11.62
CA GLU A 114 2.71 -2.18 12.08
C GLU A 114 3.48 -0.89 12.32
N THR A 115 2.91 0.23 11.86
CA THR A 115 3.43 1.57 12.08
C THR A 115 2.37 2.45 12.75
N TRP A 116 2.63 3.77 12.82
CA TRP A 116 1.63 4.74 13.27
C TRP A 116 0.32 4.70 12.48
N PHE A 117 0.34 4.12 11.28
CA PHE A 117 -0.84 3.92 10.44
C PHE A 117 -1.77 2.81 10.96
N MET A 118 -1.30 2.00 11.92
CA MET A 118 -2.06 0.90 12.54
C MET A 118 -2.54 -0.14 11.51
N GLU A 119 -1.62 -0.63 10.69
CA GLU A 119 -1.90 -1.59 9.62
C GLU A 119 -2.63 -2.85 10.12
N GLY A 120 -2.40 -3.25 11.38
CA GLY A 120 -3.09 -4.39 12.01
C GLY A 120 -4.59 -4.18 12.23
N THR A 121 -5.09 -2.96 12.12
CA THR A 121 -6.53 -2.65 12.22
C THR A 121 -7.25 -2.64 10.86
N LEU A 122 -6.51 -2.78 9.77
CA LEU A 122 -7.09 -2.87 8.44
C LEU A 122 -7.86 -4.19 8.27
N ILE A 123 -9.08 -4.08 7.78
CA ILE A 123 -9.97 -5.23 7.59
C ILE A 123 -9.83 -5.69 6.13
N PRO A 124 -9.45 -6.97 5.90
CA PRO A 124 -9.37 -7.55 4.56
C PRO A 124 -10.68 -7.47 3.79
N ASN A 125 -10.60 -7.19 2.50
CA ASN A 125 -11.74 -7.05 1.59
C ASN A 125 -12.77 -5.98 2.00
N TYR A 126 -12.36 -5.11 2.93
CA TYR A 126 -13.09 -3.94 3.37
C TYR A 126 -12.25 -2.65 3.19
N HIS A 127 -10.95 -2.68 3.55
CA HIS A 127 -10.04 -1.56 3.36
C HIS A 127 -9.03 -1.78 2.22
N TYR A 128 -8.82 -3.02 1.82
CA TYR A 128 -7.91 -3.45 0.75
C TYR A 128 -8.32 -4.83 0.25
N ILE A 129 -7.87 -5.22 -0.93
CA ILE A 129 -8.07 -6.59 -1.44
C ILE A 129 -6.97 -7.49 -0.86
N GLU A 130 -7.36 -8.46 -0.04
CA GLU A 130 -6.43 -9.46 0.46
C GLU A 130 -6.16 -10.54 -0.59
N ILE A 131 -4.89 -10.88 -0.75
CA ILE A 131 -4.42 -12.00 -1.53
C ILE A 131 -3.57 -12.93 -0.66
N LYS A 132 -3.39 -14.16 -1.08
CA LYS A 132 -2.52 -15.12 -0.40
C LYS A 132 -1.07 -14.64 -0.39
N SER A 133 -0.30 -15.06 0.61
CA SER A 133 1.13 -14.72 0.75
C SER A 133 2.02 -15.34 -0.34
N ASP A 134 1.54 -16.39 -1.02
CA ASP A 134 2.19 -16.99 -2.19
C ASP A 134 1.72 -16.39 -3.51
N TYR A 135 0.76 -15.44 -3.46
CA TYR A 135 0.15 -14.72 -4.57
C TYR A 135 -0.68 -15.59 -5.54
N SER A 136 -0.89 -16.87 -5.23
CA SER A 136 -1.51 -17.85 -6.15
C SER A 136 -2.94 -17.49 -6.59
N ASP A 137 -3.64 -16.65 -5.82
CA ASP A 137 -5.01 -16.23 -6.08
C ASP A 137 -5.13 -14.84 -6.71
N LEU A 138 -4.02 -14.14 -6.97
CA LEU A 138 -4.06 -12.78 -7.49
C LEU A 138 -4.92 -12.63 -8.75
N PRO A 139 -4.76 -13.43 -9.83
CA PRO A 139 -5.55 -13.25 -11.05
C PRO A 139 -7.05 -13.42 -10.80
N GLN A 140 -7.45 -14.41 -10.00
CA GLN A 140 -8.85 -14.64 -9.66
C GLN A 140 -9.43 -13.48 -8.85
N ARG A 141 -8.66 -12.93 -7.91
CA ARG A 141 -9.09 -11.78 -7.10
C ARG A 141 -9.24 -10.53 -7.96
N LEU A 142 -8.29 -10.25 -8.85
CA LEU A 142 -8.39 -9.11 -9.78
C LEU A 142 -9.61 -9.26 -10.69
N GLN A 143 -9.81 -10.43 -11.30
CA GLN A 143 -10.97 -10.68 -12.17
C GLN A 143 -12.28 -10.50 -11.42
N TYR A 144 -12.39 -11.02 -10.21
CA TYR A 144 -13.58 -10.85 -9.37
C TYR A 144 -13.97 -9.37 -9.20
N TYR A 145 -13.01 -8.50 -8.84
CA TYR A 145 -13.28 -7.08 -8.62
C TYR A 145 -13.39 -6.26 -9.92
N ILE A 146 -12.93 -6.79 -11.05
CA ILE A 146 -13.23 -6.24 -12.37
C ILE A 146 -14.71 -6.49 -12.71
N ASP A 147 -15.21 -7.69 -12.42
CA ASP A 147 -16.59 -8.09 -12.68
C ASP A 147 -17.58 -7.51 -11.64
N HIS A 148 -17.10 -7.11 -10.45
CA HIS A 148 -17.88 -6.53 -9.37
C HIS A 148 -17.31 -5.16 -8.96
N PRO A 149 -17.33 -4.15 -9.86
CA PRO A 149 -16.69 -2.86 -9.63
C PRO A 149 -17.31 -2.09 -8.45
N GLU A 150 -18.57 -2.30 -8.12
CA GLU A 150 -19.24 -1.68 -6.96
C GLU A 150 -18.63 -2.13 -5.62
N GLU A 151 -18.16 -3.37 -5.53
CA GLU A 151 -17.46 -3.86 -4.34
C GLU A 151 -16.06 -3.26 -4.23
N ALA A 152 -15.34 -3.14 -5.36
CA ALA A 152 -14.04 -2.45 -5.41
C ALA A 152 -14.16 -0.98 -5.02
N GLU A 153 -15.18 -0.28 -5.54
CA GLU A 153 -15.49 1.11 -5.18
C GLU A 153 -15.86 1.25 -3.69
N ALA A 154 -16.55 0.25 -3.12
CA ALA A 154 -16.83 0.23 -1.69
C ALA A 154 -15.54 0.12 -0.87
N ILE A 155 -14.60 -0.75 -1.26
CA ILE A 155 -13.29 -0.87 -0.62
C ILE A 155 -12.54 0.47 -0.67
N ALA A 156 -12.53 1.14 -1.82
CA ALA A 156 -11.88 2.45 -1.96
C ALA A 156 -12.52 3.51 -1.04
N ARG A 157 -13.86 3.54 -0.91
CA ARG A 157 -14.56 4.44 0.03
C ARG A 157 -14.17 4.16 1.48
N HIS A 158 -14.17 2.89 1.92
CA HIS A 158 -13.77 2.52 3.28
C HIS A 158 -12.29 2.85 3.55
N ALA A 159 -11.43 2.70 2.55
CA ALA A 159 -10.04 3.14 2.65
C ALA A 159 -9.95 4.66 2.85
N HIS A 160 -10.75 5.46 2.12
CA HIS A 160 -10.83 6.91 2.32
C HIS A 160 -11.33 7.29 3.72
N GLU A 161 -12.34 6.58 4.24
CA GLU A 161 -12.85 6.78 5.60
C GLU A 161 -11.74 6.49 6.63
N TYR A 162 -11.03 5.37 6.46
CA TYR A 162 -9.93 5.00 7.34
C TYR A 162 -8.83 6.06 7.38
N ILE A 163 -8.37 6.56 6.22
CA ILE A 163 -7.31 7.57 6.17
C ILE A 163 -7.75 8.95 6.65
N SER A 164 -9.05 9.23 6.70
CA SER A 164 -9.57 10.54 7.09
C SER A 164 -9.07 10.97 8.48
N GLN A 165 -8.93 10.02 9.40
CA GLN A 165 -8.40 10.25 10.75
C GLN A 165 -6.98 10.82 10.77
N PHE A 166 -6.14 10.48 9.79
CA PHE A 166 -4.75 10.95 9.70
C PHE A 166 -4.61 12.30 8.99
N ARG A 167 -5.68 12.84 8.42
CA ARG A 167 -5.68 14.15 7.77
C ARG A 167 -5.80 15.31 8.76
N ASP A 168 -6.34 15.07 9.95
CA ASP A 168 -6.42 16.08 11.02
C ASP A 168 -5.06 16.24 11.71
N LYS A 169 -4.27 17.19 11.21
CA LYS A 169 -2.92 17.47 11.70
C LYS A 169 -2.89 17.89 13.18
N LYS A 170 -3.96 18.52 13.69
CA LYS A 170 -4.04 18.95 15.10
C LYS A 170 -4.25 17.76 16.00
N ARG A 171 -5.21 16.91 15.64
CA ARG A 171 -5.49 15.64 16.34
C ARG A 171 -4.27 14.73 16.35
N GLU A 172 -3.64 14.50 15.20
CA GLU A 172 -2.43 13.68 15.08
C GLU A 172 -1.27 14.20 15.93
N ARG A 173 -1.08 15.52 15.95
CA ARG A 173 -0.07 16.15 16.83
C ARG A 173 -0.38 15.92 18.31
N LEU A 174 -1.64 16.09 18.72
CA LEU A 174 -2.05 15.88 20.10
C LEU A 174 -1.83 14.41 20.53
N ILE A 175 -2.28 13.46 19.71
CA ILE A 175 -2.08 12.03 19.99
C ILE A 175 -0.59 11.70 20.11
N SER A 176 0.24 12.19 19.20
CA SER A 176 1.70 11.99 19.24
C SER A 176 2.33 12.53 20.54
N LEU A 177 1.92 13.71 20.99
CA LEU A 177 2.40 14.30 22.25
C LEU A 177 1.94 13.49 23.48
N LEU A 178 0.69 13.03 23.48
CA LEU A 178 0.17 12.20 24.58
C LEU A 178 0.88 10.84 24.66
N VAL A 179 1.18 10.22 23.53
CA VAL A 179 1.97 8.97 23.47
C VAL A 179 3.38 9.20 24.03
N MET A 180 4.05 10.29 23.64
CA MET A 180 5.37 10.64 24.16
C MET A 180 5.32 10.93 25.68
N GLN A 181 4.32 11.68 26.13
CA GLN A 181 4.15 11.97 27.56
C GLN A 181 3.95 10.68 28.37
N LYS A 182 3.09 9.78 27.87
CA LYS A 182 2.88 8.47 28.52
C LYS A 182 4.16 7.64 28.55
N TYR A 183 4.92 7.63 27.45
CA TYR A 183 6.21 6.94 27.39
C TYR A 183 7.18 7.47 28.46
N PHE A 184 7.37 8.77 28.54
CA PHE A 184 8.30 9.37 29.50
C PHE A 184 7.87 9.15 30.95
N ARG A 185 6.56 9.16 31.24
CA ARG A 185 6.05 8.79 32.57
C ARG A 185 6.36 7.33 32.91
N CYS A 186 6.06 6.40 31.96
CA CYS A 186 6.28 4.96 32.19
C CYS A 186 7.77 4.60 32.29
N THR A 187 8.68 5.43 31.80
CA THR A 187 10.14 5.24 31.87
C THR A 187 10.81 6.06 32.97
N GLY A 188 10.02 6.74 33.81
CA GLY A 188 10.55 7.55 34.94
C GLY A 188 11.29 8.81 34.52
N GLN A 189 11.10 9.30 33.29
CA GLN A 189 11.72 10.52 32.77
C GLN A 189 10.89 11.78 33.06
N LEU A 190 9.63 11.59 33.42
CA LEU A 190 8.73 12.64 33.91
C LEU A 190 8.05 12.18 35.19
N PRO A 191 7.77 13.12 36.13
CA PRO A 191 7.03 12.81 37.34
C PRO A 191 5.59 12.37 37.05
#